data_afe91e6e807c524e0794f5728f375275
#
_entry.id   afe91e6e807c524e0794f5728f375275
#
_cell.length_a   1.000
_cell.length_b   1.000
_cell.length_c   1.000
_cell.angle_alpha   90.00
_cell.angle_beta   90.00
_cell.angle_gamma   90.00
#
_symmetry.space_group_name_H-M   'P 1'
#
loop_
_entity.id
_entity.type
_entity.pdbx_description
1 polymer ?
#
loop_
_entity_poly.entity_id
_entity_poly.type
_entity_poly.pdbx_seq_one_letter_code
_entity_poly.pdbx_strand_id
1 'polypeptide(L)'
;MLSFDRLCSKKKNFSRLTGVKPDEFHEIIRKVSPKWEEIQRRKKVSGRSSKLKTLEDEVLLVLIYYRFYVSFQFLEMLFDLDESNICRHIQKIEPILASAIKINKNRELTQSDLETILVDATEIPIQRPSKKQRKYYSGKKKRHTMKFEIQTDIKGKIIDISKSYNGKTHDFKIRKMSVHVPRDALVLADSGYQGMQKLHTKTVLPHKRRRKVPLTPEQKVHNRALSAKRILVEHVFAQLKKFKILGSTYRNFRKKLHLRFNIISGIYNLRFE
;
A
#
# COMPACT_ATOMS: atom_id res chain seq x y z
N MET A 1 5.38 2.62 29.44
CA MET A 1 4.37 2.37 28.40
C MET A 1 4.32 3.55 27.44
N LEU A 2 4.40 3.31 26.15
CA LEU A 2 4.19 4.31 25.11
C LEU A 2 2.67 4.53 24.93
N SER A 3 2.24 5.79 24.84
CA SER A 3 0.84 6.17 24.61
C SER A 3 0.75 7.32 23.62
N PHE A 4 -0.45 7.53 23.07
CA PHE A 4 -0.73 8.63 22.15
C PHE A 4 -0.45 9.98 22.82
N ASP A 5 -0.93 10.23 24.03
CA ASP A 5 -0.75 11.49 24.76
C ASP A 5 0.72 11.87 24.94
N ARG A 6 1.56 10.88 25.32
CA ARG A 6 3.01 11.09 25.48
C ARG A 6 3.72 11.41 24.18
N LEU A 7 3.24 10.90 23.05
CA LEU A 7 3.89 11.07 21.76
C LEU A 7 3.37 12.30 21.01
N CYS A 8 2.10 12.65 21.16
CA CYS A 8 1.42 13.74 20.44
C CYS A 8 2.07 15.10 20.72
N SER A 9 2.56 15.33 21.95
CA SER A 9 3.27 16.56 22.32
C SER A 9 4.53 16.82 21.50
N LYS A 10 5.12 15.78 20.89
CA LYS A 10 6.36 15.85 20.11
C LYS A 10 6.09 15.57 18.62
N LYS A 11 5.44 16.52 17.90
CA LYS A 11 4.98 16.37 16.50
C LYS A 11 6.01 15.74 15.54
N LYS A 12 7.29 16.16 15.62
CA LYS A 12 8.37 15.61 14.76
C LYS A 12 8.65 14.14 15.05
N ASN A 13 8.67 13.75 16.32
CA ASN A 13 8.88 12.36 16.73
C ASN A 13 7.65 11.52 16.41
N PHE A 14 6.44 12.06 16.56
CA PHE A 14 5.20 11.42 16.19
C PHE A 14 5.23 10.94 14.74
N SER A 15 5.48 11.85 13.79
CA SER A 15 5.51 11.51 12.36
C SER A 15 6.65 10.54 12.00
N ARG A 16 7.79 10.60 12.70
CA ARG A 16 8.89 9.64 12.49
C ARG A 16 8.52 8.23 12.95
N LEU A 17 7.82 8.10 14.07
CA LEU A 17 7.46 6.83 14.68
C LEU A 17 6.22 6.21 14.03
N THR A 18 5.23 6.99 13.66
CA THR A 18 3.96 6.49 13.08
C THR A 18 3.99 6.42 11.55
N GLY A 19 4.80 7.25 10.90
CA GLY A 19 4.82 7.41 9.44
C GLY A 19 3.74 8.33 8.90
N VAL A 20 2.91 8.93 9.76
CA VAL A 20 1.84 9.88 9.43
C VAL A 20 2.01 11.19 10.20
N LYS A 21 1.46 12.28 9.69
CA LYS A 21 1.38 13.54 10.42
C LYS A 21 0.30 13.49 11.50
N PRO A 22 0.34 14.35 12.54
CA PRO A 22 -0.73 14.40 13.54
C PRO A 22 -2.12 14.61 12.94
N ASP A 23 -2.27 15.53 11.98
CA ASP A 23 -3.56 15.80 11.32
C ASP A 23 -4.07 14.56 10.55
N GLU A 24 -3.19 13.86 9.81
CA GLU A 24 -3.51 12.61 9.13
C GLU A 24 -3.92 11.52 10.15
N PHE A 25 -3.31 11.51 11.33
CA PHE A 25 -3.67 10.57 12.40
C PHE A 25 -5.06 10.87 12.97
N HIS A 26 -5.37 12.13 13.26
CA HIS A 26 -6.70 12.54 13.71
C HIS A 26 -7.78 12.17 12.67
N GLU A 27 -7.49 12.33 11.39
CA GLU A 27 -8.39 11.91 10.32
C GLU A 27 -8.60 10.39 10.29
N ILE A 28 -7.56 9.60 10.53
CA ILE A 28 -7.69 8.14 10.72
C ILE A 28 -8.63 7.84 11.87
N ILE A 29 -8.42 8.47 13.05
CA ILE A 29 -9.27 8.26 14.23
C ILE A 29 -10.72 8.64 13.92
N ARG A 30 -10.96 9.80 13.33
CA ARG A 30 -12.31 10.27 12.95
C ARG A 30 -13.05 9.25 12.08
N LYS A 31 -12.36 8.68 11.07
CA LYS A 31 -12.96 7.68 10.16
C LYS A 31 -13.19 6.31 10.81
N VAL A 32 -12.39 5.95 11.78
CA VAL A 32 -12.38 4.62 12.41
C VAL A 32 -13.30 4.55 13.62
N SER A 33 -13.47 5.67 14.37
CA SER A 33 -14.26 5.77 15.60
C SER A 33 -15.65 5.17 15.49
N PRO A 34 -16.49 5.47 14.47
CA PRO A 34 -17.87 4.98 14.43
C PRO A 34 -17.93 3.45 14.44
N LYS A 35 -17.05 2.80 13.70
CA LYS A 35 -17.00 1.33 13.63
C LYS A 35 -16.42 0.71 14.89
N TRP A 36 -15.41 1.35 15.46
CA TRP A 36 -14.81 0.89 16.71
C TRP A 36 -15.81 0.99 17.87
N GLU A 37 -16.54 2.11 18.01
CA GLU A 37 -17.57 2.31 19.01
C GLU A 37 -18.73 1.31 18.87
N GLU A 38 -19.16 1.03 17.64
CA GLU A 38 -20.16 -0.02 17.38
C GLU A 38 -19.72 -1.37 17.95
N ILE A 39 -18.45 -1.74 17.74
CA ILE A 39 -17.88 -2.99 18.24
C ILE A 39 -17.78 -2.97 19.77
N GLN A 40 -17.36 -1.83 20.36
CA GLN A 40 -17.26 -1.72 21.82
C GLN A 40 -18.64 -1.83 22.50
N ARG A 41 -19.68 -1.19 21.94
CA ARG A 41 -21.08 -1.30 22.47
C ARG A 41 -21.61 -2.73 22.47
N ARG A 42 -21.22 -3.55 21.48
CA ARG A 42 -21.64 -4.96 21.40
C ARG A 42 -20.82 -5.89 22.32
N LYS A 43 -19.74 -5.40 22.88
CA LYS A 43 -18.83 -6.19 23.70
C LYS A 43 -19.46 -6.41 25.08
N LYS A 44 -19.66 -7.68 25.47
CA LYS A 44 -20.00 -8.01 26.84
C LYS A 44 -18.84 -7.64 27.75
N VAL A 45 -19.12 -6.87 28.81
CA VAL A 45 -18.12 -6.47 29.80
C VAL A 45 -17.86 -7.66 30.71
N SER A 46 -16.78 -8.39 30.47
CA SER A 46 -16.34 -9.47 31.33
C SER A 46 -14.80 -9.58 31.27
N GLY A 47 -14.20 -9.92 32.36
CA GLY A 47 -12.77 -10.13 32.50
C GLY A 47 -11.95 -8.84 32.73
N ARG A 48 -10.61 -8.98 32.71
CA ARG A 48 -9.67 -7.89 32.96
C ARG A 48 -9.74 -6.84 31.86
N SER A 49 -9.74 -5.57 32.24
CA SER A 49 -9.70 -4.44 31.29
C SER A 49 -8.41 -4.45 30.46
N SER A 50 -8.50 -4.01 29.20
CA SER A 50 -7.33 -3.84 28.35
C SER A 50 -6.42 -2.72 28.87
N LYS A 51 -5.10 -2.90 28.77
CA LYS A 51 -4.13 -1.83 29.03
C LYS A 51 -4.19 -0.72 27.98
N LEU A 52 -4.48 -1.05 26.70
CA LEU A 52 -4.80 -0.06 25.67
C LEU A 52 -6.30 0.27 25.79
N LYS A 53 -6.58 1.42 26.36
CA LYS A 53 -7.96 1.85 26.67
C LYS A 53 -8.60 2.65 25.56
N THR A 54 -7.78 3.38 24.78
CA THR A 54 -8.24 4.31 23.76
C THR A 54 -8.06 3.75 22.35
N LEU A 55 -8.86 4.23 21.40
CA LEU A 55 -8.70 3.89 19.99
C LEU A 55 -7.35 4.41 19.46
N GLU A 56 -6.94 5.58 19.92
CA GLU A 56 -5.68 6.23 19.56
C GLU A 56 -4.49 5.33 19.88
N ASP A 57 -4.46 4.71 21.07
CA ASP A 57 -3.38 3.80 21.45
C ASP A 57 -3.41 2.51 20.63
N GLU A 58 -4.58 1.96 20.33
CA GLU A 58 -4.72 0.77 19.48
C GLU A 58 -4.25 1.05 18.03
N VAL A 59 -4.59 2.21 17.48
CA VAL A 59 -4.14 2.64 16.13
C VAL A 59 -2.65 2.95 16.15
N LEU A 60 -2.16 3.63 17.17
CA LEU A 60 -0.74 3.92 17.36
C LEU A 60 0.11 2.64 17.34
N LEU A 61 -0.31 1.61 18.06
CA LEU A 61 0.34 0.29 18.06
C LEU A 61 0.47 -0.26 16.63
N VAL A 62 -0.63 -0.24 15.85
CA VAL A 62 -0.64 -0.77 14.48
C VAL A 62 0.28 0.04 13.57
N LEU A 63 0.26 1.37 13.66
CA LEU A 63 1.10 2.24 12.83
C LEU A 63 2.59 2.06 13.14
N ILE A 64 2.98 1.95 14.39
CA ILE A 64 4.36 1.66 14.79
C ILE A 64 4.79 0.28 14.28
N TYR A 65 3.93 -0.73 14.43
CA TYR A 65 4.19 -2.05 13.87
C TYR A 65 4.40 -2.00 12.35
N TYR A 66 3.56 -1.30 11.62
CA TYR A 66 3.71 -1.16 10.16
C TYR A 66 4.95 -0.38 9.78
N ARG A 67 5.24 0.70 10.53
CA ARG A 67 6.36 1.61 10.25
C ARG A 67 7.71 0.94 10.40
N PHE A 68 7.93 0.20 11.49
CA PHE A 68 9.23 -0.40 11.81
C PHE A 68 9.29 -1.90 11.50
N TYR A 69 8.16 -2.57 11.50
CA TYR A 69 8.03 -4.00 11.28
C TYR A 69 8.91 -4.84 12.21
N VAL A 70 8.92 -4.46 13.47
CA VAL A 70 9.65 -5.12 14.57
C VAL A 70 8.97 -6.41 15.04
N SER A 71 9.61 -7.17 15.93
CA SER A 71 9.00 -8.32 16.60
C SER A 71 7.91 -7.89 17.59
N PHE A 72 7.03 -8.80 17.95
CA PHE A 72 6.03 -8.51 19.00
C PHE A 72 6.68 -8.34 20.37
N GLN A 73 7.77 -9.05 20.69
CA GLN A 73 8.59 -8.83 21.87
C GLN A 73 9.07 -7.37 22.01
N PHE A 74 9.52 -6.76 20.90
CA PHE A 74 9.92 -5.37 20.96
C PHE A 74 8.72 -4.43 21.23
N LEU A 75 7.54 -4.74 20.69
CA LEU A 75 6.31 -4.00 20.98
C LEU A 75 5.84 -4.23 22.42
N GLU A 76 6.03 -5.42 22.97
CA GLU A 76 5.78 -5.74 24.38
C GLU A 76 6.53 -4.76 25.29
N MET A 77 7.82 -4.57 25.07
CA MET A 77 8.63 -3.61 25.83
C MET A 77 8.13 -2.16 25.69
N LEU A 78 7.65 -1.76 24.50
CA LEU A 78 7.18 -0.40 24.25
C LEU A 78 5.81 -0.12 24.89
N PHE A 79 4.88 -1.08 24.78
CA PHE A 79 3.49 -0.91 25.17
C PHE A 79 3.13 -1.59 26.50
N ASP A 80 4.10 -2.26 27.14
CA ASP A 80 3.89 -3.04 28.37
C ASP A 80 2.71 -4.03 28.24
N LEU A 81 2.70 -4.77 27.12
CA LEU A 81 1.66 -5.72 26.73
C LEU A 81 2.31 -7.03 26.31
N ASP A 82 1.81 -8.15 26.78
CA ASP A 82 2.20 -9.48 26.33
C ASP A 82 2.06 -9.64 24.81
N GLU A 83 2.99 -10.37 24.16
CA GLU A 83 3.02 -10.60 22.70
C GLU A 83 1.69 -11.10 22.15
N SER A 84 1.00 -11.99 22.86
CA SER A 84 -0.28 -12.53 22.46
C SER A 84 -1.35 -11.44 22.40
N ASN A 85 -1.32 -10.49 23.34
CA ASN A 85 -2.23 -9.34 23.36
C ASN A 85 -1.89 -8.35 22.26
N ILE A 86 -0.60 -8.07 21.99
CA ILE A 86 -0.15 -7.30 20.81
C ILE A 86 -0.75 -7.88 19.53
N CYS A 87 -0.61 -9.19 19.34
CA CYS A 87 -1.15 -9.88 18.17
C CYS A 87 -2.68 -9.73 18.06
N ARG A 88 -3.40 -9.90 19.18
CA ARG A 88 -4.87 -9.75 19.23
C ARG A 88 -5.32 -8.31 18.91
N HIS A 89 -4.65 -7.29 19.45
CA HIS A 89 -4.94 -5.89 19.15
C HIS A 89 -4.73 -5.57 17.66
N ILE A 90 -3.60 -6.00 17.07
CA ILE A 90 -3.36 -5.81 15.63
C ILE A 90 -4.44 -6.51 14.80
N GLN A 91 -4.79 -7.77 15.13
CA GLN A 91 -5.81 -8.51 14.40
C GLN A 91 -7.21 -7.90 14.53
N LYS A 92 -7.53 -7.27 15.66
CA LYS A 92 -8.79 -6.57 15.92
C LYS A 92 -8.87 -5.26 15.12
N ILE A 93 -7.81 -4.46 15.11
CA ILE A 93 -7.82 -3.12 14.52
C ILE A 93 -7.64 -3.15 12.99
N GLU A 94 -6.85 -4.07 12.43
CA GLU A 94 -6.64 -4.15 10.97
C GLU A 94 -7.94 -4.19 10.14
N PRO A 95 -8.97 -5.01 10.46
CA PRO A 95 -10.23 -5.01 9.72
C PRO A 95 -11.00 -3.69 9.85
N ILE A 96 -10.95 -3.03 11.01
CA ILE A 96 -11.63 -1.76 11.25
C ILE A 96 -10.97 -0.67 10.39
N LEU A 97 -9.62 -0.57 10.44
CA LEU A 97 -8.86 0.32 9.57
C LEU A 97 -9.18 0.07 8.09
N ALA A 98 -9.17 -1.19 7.66
CA ALA A 98 -9.45 -1.54 6.27
C ALA A 98 -10.87 -1.16 5.84
N SER A 99 -11.85 -1.21 6.72
CA SER A 99 -13.23 -0.80 6.40
C SER A 99 -13.38 0.70 6.25
N ALA A 100 -12.62 1.49 7.04
CA ALA A 100 -12.75 2.93 7.12
C ALA A 100 -11.88 3.70 6.11
N ILE A 101 -10.65 3.19 5.84
CA ILE A 101 -9.64 3.92 5.05
C ILE A 101 -9.15 3.17 3.81
N LYS A 102 -9.81 2.06 3.41
CA LYS A 102 -9.47 1.35 2.16
C LYS A 102 -9.67 2.24 0.93
N ILE A 103 -8.89 1.95 -0.11
CA ILE A 103 -9.17 2.53 -1.42
C ILE A 103 -10.53 2.05 -1.91
N ASN A 104 -11.45 2.98 -2.13
CA ASN A 104 -12.80 2.65 -2.62
C ASN A 104 -12.76 2.47 -4.15
N LYS A 105 -12.92 1.22 -4.58
CA LYS A 105 -12.91 0.86 -6.00
C LYS A 105 -14.18 1.26 -6.76
N ASN A 106 -15.28 1.46 -6.02
CA ASN A 106 -16.58 1.85 -6.57
C ASN A 106 -16.82 3.37 -6.45
N ARG A 107 -15.78 4.13 -6.14
CA ARG A 107 -15.86 5.58 -6.08
C ARG A 107 -16.16 6.12 -7.48
N GLU A 108 -17.11 7.02 -7.58
CA GLU A 108 -17.28 7.88 -8.73
C GLU A 108 -16.01 8.73 -8.88
N LEU A 109 -15.23 8.44 -9.90
CA LEU A 109 -14.03 9.20 -10.23
C LEU A 109 -14.49 10.50 -10.89
N THR A 110 -13.93 11.62 -10.45
CA THR A 110 -14.18 12.90 -11.11
C THR A 110 -13.53 12.89 -12.50
N GLN A 111 -14.03 13.69 -13.42
CA GLN A 111 -13.50 13.75 -14.78
C GLN A 111 -12.00 14.10 -14.80
N SER A 112 -11.54 14.94 -13.87
CA SER A 112 -10.11 15.26 -13.69
C SER A 112 -9.28 14.08 -13.16
N ASP A 113 -9.85 13.17 -12.37
CA ASP A 113 -9.19 11.94 -11.92
C ASP A 113 -8.98 10.95 -13.08
N LEU A 114 -9.73 11.14 -14.21
CA LEU A 114 -9.82 10.21 -15.33
C LEU A 114 -9.01 10.62 -16.56
N GLU A 115 -8.49 11.87 -16.63
CA GLU A 115 -7.79 12.35 -17.82
C GLU A 115 -6.51 11.56 -18.10
N THR A 116 -5.70 11.35 -17.08
CA THR A 116 -4.44 10.60 -17.22
C THR A 116 -4.21 9.70 -16.01
N ILE A 117 -4.06 8.42 -16.26
CA ILE A 117 -3.81 7.39 -15.24
C ILE A 117 -2.42 6.81 -15.43
N LEU A 118 -1.65 6.80 -14.35
CA LEU A 118 -0.35 6.13 -14.30
C LEU A 118 -0.55 4.72 -13.75
N VAL A 119 -0.04 3.72 -14.46
CA VAL A 119 -0.12 2.31 -14.06
C VAL A 119 1.29 1.75 -13.89
N ASP A 120 1.57 1.20 -12.72
CA ASP A 120 2.83 0.49 -12.49
C ASP A 120 2.67 -0.61 -11.44
N ALA A 121 3.62 -1.55 -11.43
CA ALA A 121 3.63 -2.68 -10.51
C ALA A 121 4.84 -2.62 -9.57
N THR A 122 4.58 -2.93 -8.30
CA THR A 122 5.63 -3.06 -7.30
C THR A 122 5.74 -4.48 -6.77
N GLU A 123 6.94 -4.86 -6.37
CA GLU A 123 7.22 -6.15 -5.75
C GLU A 123 7.58 -5.96 -4.27
N ILE A 124 6.95 -6.76 -3.41
CA ILE A 124 7.23 -6.84 -1.99
C ILE A 124 7.92 -8.16 -1.73
N PRO A 125 9.16 -8.15 -1.17
CA PRO A 125 9.87 -9.37 -0.87
C PRO A 125 9.15 -10.16 0.23
N ILE A 126 9.15 -11.48 0.10
CA ILE A 126 8.55 -12.41 1.07
C ILE A 126 9.59 -13.44 1.51
N GLN A 127 9.37 -14.06 2.65
CA GLN A 127 10.14 -15.24 3.05
C GLN A 127 9.99 -16.34 1.99
N ARG A 128 11.07 -17.13 1.82
CA ARG A 128 11.06 -18.26 0.89
C ARG A 128 9.93 -19.23 1.24
N PRO A 129 8.98 -19.46 0.32
CA PRO A 129 7.88 -20.39 0.59
C PRO A 129 8.39 -21.83 0.69
N SER A 130 7.81 -22.62 1.56
CA SER A 130 8.09 -24.07 1.65
C SER A 130 7.68 -24.83 0.38
N LYS A 131 6.52 -24.43 -0.23
CA LYS A 131 5.97 -25.06 -1.43
C LYS A 131 5.82 -24.06 -2.58
N LYS A 132 5.84 -24.55 -3.84
CA LYS A 132 5.59 -23.78 -5.07
C LYS A 132 6.54 -22.56 -5.24
N GLN A 133 7.79 -22.68 -4.80
CA GLN A 133 8.80 -21.60 -4.78
C GLN A 133 8.95 -20.88 -6.12
N ARG A 134 9.00 -21.65 -7.24
CA ARG A 134 9.16 -21.08 -8.60
C ARG A 134 8.09 -20.06 -8.98
N LYS A 135 6.86 -20.15 -8.42
CA LYS A 135 5.79 -19.18 -8.68
C LYS A 135 6.07 -17.80 -8.07
N TYR A 136 6.75 -17.76 -6.94
CA TYR A 136 7.03 -16.54 -6.20
C TYR A 136 8.38 -15.92 -6.56
N TYR A 137 9.24 -16.65 -7.27
CA TYR A 137 10.58 -16.17 -7.60
C TYR A 137 10.54 -15.12 -8.73
N SER A 138 10.96 -13.89 -8.40
CA SER A 138 11.15 -12.80 -9.36
C SER A 138 12.55 -12.88 -9.97
N GLY A 139 12.62 -13.12 -11.28
CA GLY A 139 13.89 -13.08 -12.01
C GLY A 139 14.54 -11.69 -12.01
N LYS A 140 13.72 -10.62 -11.99
CA LYS A 140 14.19 -9.23 -11.93
C LYS A 140 14.79 -8.89 -10.57
N LYS A 141 14.16 -9.31 -9.48
CA LYS A 141 14.58 -9.00 -8.10
C LYS A 141 15.46 -10.07 -7.45
N LYS A 142 15.69 -11.22 -8.13
CA LYS A 142 16.50 -12.36 -7.65
C LYS A 142 16.09 -12.87 -6.26
N ARG A 143 14.78 -12.78 -5.94
CA ARG A 143 14.19 -13.22 -4.66
C ARG A 143 12.72 -13.57 -4.79
N HIS A 144 12.15 -14.17 -3.75
CA HIS A 144 10.72 -14.46 -3.70
C HIS A 144 9.94 -13.19 -3.37
N THR A 145 8.92 -12.88 -4.14
CA THR A 145 8.12 -11.66 -4.01
C THR A 145 6.64 -11.91 -4.23
N MET A 146 5.83 -10.99 -3.70
CA MET A 146 4.43 -10.76 -4.11
C MET A 146 4.37 -9.45 -4.88
N LYS A 147 3.53 -9.40 -5.89
CA LYS A 147 3.39 -8.27 -6.80
C LYS A 147 2.04 -7.60 -6.66
N PHE A 148 2.03 -6.28 -6.71
CA PHE A 148 0.85 -5.43 -6.71
C PHE A 148 0.95 -4.42 -7.84
N GLU A 149 -0.13 -4.19 -8.54
CA GLU A 149 -0.29 -3.08 -9.46
C GLU A 149 -1.08 -1.97 -8.76
N ILE A 150 -0.68 -0.72 -8.98
CA ILE A 150 -1.46 0.44 -8.58
C ILE A 150 -1.78 1.29 -9.81
N GLN A 151 -2.88 2.00 -9.69
CA GLN A 151 -3.28 3.07 -10.61
C GLN A 151 -3.30 4.37 -9.82
N THR A 152 -2.68 5.41 -10.34
CA THR A 152 -2.68 6.74 -9.73
C THR A 152 -3.09 7.79 -10.75
N ASP A 153 -3.63 8.91 -10.27
CA ASP A 153 -3.77 10.12 -11.06
C ASP A 153 -2.42 10.83 -11.26
N ILE A 154 -2.42 11.95 -11.97
CA ILE A 154 -1.24 12.79 -12.21
C ILE A 154 -0.77 13.57 -10.97
N LYS A 155 -1.54 13.58 -9.88
CA LYS A 155 -1.16 14.18 -8.60
C LYS A 155 -0.53 13.14 -7.66
N GLY A 156 -0.59 11.85 -8.03
CA GLY A 156 -0.07 10.73 -7.25
C GLY A 156 -1.09 10.13 -6.27
N LYS A 157 -2.37 10.52 -6.34
CA LYS A 157 -3.44 9.89 -5.56
C LYS A 157 -3.69 8.49 -6.11
N ILE A 158 -3.72 7.50 -5.23
CA ILE A 158 -3.97 6.12 -5.62
C ILE A 158 -5.48 5.93 -5.88
N ILE A 159 -5.81 5.54 -7.12
CA ILE A 159 -7.18 5.32 -7.59
C ILE A 159 -7.60 3.86 -7.37
N ASP A 160 -6.72 2.91 -7.71
CA ASP A 160 -7.00 1.49 -7.59
C ASP A 160 -5.74 0.68 -7.22
N ILE A 161 -5.99 -0.48 -6.62
CA ILE A 161 -4.96 -1.44 -6.22
C ILE A 161 -5.42 -2.83 -6.66
N SER A 162 -4.56 -3.53 -7.40
CA SER A 162 -4.84 -4.91 -7.78
C SER A 162 -4.83 -5.87 -6.59
N LYS A 163 -5.39 -7.07 -6.77
CA LYS A 163 -5.12 -8.19 -5.87
C LYS A 163 -3.62 -8.50 -5.84
N SER A 164 -3.18 -9.24 -4.83
CA SER A 164 -1.79 -9.70 -4.75
C SER A 164 -1.53 -10.85 -5.71
N TYR A 165 -0.44 -10.75 -6.48
CA TYR A 165 -0.01 -11.77 -7.44
C TYR A 165 1.37 -12.32 -7.06
N ASN A 166 1.71 -13.48 -7.59
CA ASN A 166 3.02 -14.09 -7.38
C ASN A 166 4.10 -13.31 -8.14
N GLY A 167 5.31 -13.20 -7.59
CA GLY A 167 6.40 -12.40 -8.17
C GLY A 167 6.78 -12.76 -9.61
N LYS A 168 6.59 -14.02 -10.03
CA LYS A 168 6.82 -14.46 -11.42
C LYS A 168 5.77 -13.92 -12.41
N THR A 169 4.61 -13.43 -11.93
CA THR A 169 3.54 -12.96 -12.82
C THR A 169 3.98 -11.74 -13.61
N HIS A 170 3.79 -11.75 -14.92
CA HIS A 170 4.12 -10.64 -15.80
C HIS A 170 3.15 -9.47 -15.58
N ASP A 171 3.63 -8.23 -15.63
CA ASP A 171 2.84 -7.02 -15.32
C ASP A 171 1.61 -6.90 -16.23
N PHE A 172 1.75 -7.12 -17.54
CA PHE A 172 0.62 -7.13 -18.45
C PHE A 172 -0.42 -8.23 -18.14
N LYS A 173 -0.01 -9.39 -17.59
CA LYS A 173 -0.95 -10.42 -17.13
C LYS A 173 -1.76 -9.95 -15.93
N ILE A 174 -1.14 -9.20 -15.01
CA ILE A 174 -1.83 -8.58 -13.89
C ILE A 174 -2.89 -7.61 -14.41
N ARG A 175 -2.52 -6.75 -15.37
CA ARG A 175 -3.42 -5.78 -15.97
C ARG A 175 -4.67 -6.42 -16.59
N LYS A 176 -4.52 -7.53 -17.29
CA LYS A 176 -5.65 -8.30 -17.86
C LYS A 176 -6.66 -8.79 -16.81
N MET A 177 -6.19 -9.02 -15.58
CA MET A 177 -6.99 -9.54 -14.47
C MET A 177 -7.42 -8.45 -13.48
N SER A 178 -6.98 -7.21 -13.67
CA SER A 178 -7.31 -6.06 -12.82
C SER A 178 -8.54 -5.31 -13.34
N VAL A 179 -9.06 -4.41 -12.51
CA VAL A 179 -10.22 -3.57 -12.85
C VAL A 179 -9.93 -2.72 -14.09
N HIS A 180 -10.93 -2.57 -14.95
CA HIS A 180 -10.80 -1.77 -16.16
C HIS A 180 -10.51 -0.30 -15.86
N VAL A 181 -9.62 0.28 -16.65
CA VAL A 181 -9.44 1.73 -16.74
C VAL A 181 -10.57 2.30 -17.57
N PRO A 182 -11.13 3.47 -17.26
CA PRO A 182 -12.10 4.14 -18.09
C PRO A 182 -11.60 4.33 -19.52
N ARG A 183 -12.47 4.09 -20.52
CA ARG A 183 -12.07 4.08 -21.94
C ARG A 183 -11.47 5.40 -22.41
N ASP A 184 -11.89 6.52 -21.81
CA ASP A 184 -11.45 7.85 -22.23
C ASP A 184 -10.15 8.32 -21.57
N ALA A 185 -9.70 7.65 -20.52
CA ALA A 185 -8.47 7.98 -19.81
C ALA A 185 -7.23 7.74 -20.69
N LEU A 186 -6.27 8.66 -20.65
CA LEU A 186 -4.92 8.42 -21.14
C LEU A 186 -4.16 7.55 -20.13
N VAL A 187 -3.64 6.41 -20.56
CA VAL A 187 -2.91 5.50 -19.68
C VAL A 187 -1.43 5.55 -19.99
N LEU A 188 -0.62 5.85 -18.97
CA LEU A 188 0.83 5.80 -19.06
C LEU A 188 1.34 4.58 -18.26
N ALA A 189 2.09 3.71 -18.91
CA ALA A 189 2.60 2.51 -18.26
C ALA A 189 4.04 2.19 -18.68
N ASP A 190 4.68 1.24 -17.99
CA ASP A 190 6.05 0.79 -18.28
C ASP A 190 6.11 -0.19 -19.47
N SER A 191 7.31 -0.42 -19.93
CA SER A 191 7.63 -1.43 -20.97
C SER A 191 7.18 -2.85 -20.63
N GLY A 192 6.95 -3.15 -19.34
CA GLY A 192 6.35 -4.40 -18.87
C GLY A 192 4.89 -4.61 -19.29
N TYR A 193 4.22 -3.56 -19.75
CA TYR A 193 2.83 -3.56 -20.18
C TYR A 193 2.66 -3.63 -21.70
N GLN A 194 3.69 -4.06 -22.44
CA GLN A 194 3.60 -4.24 -23.90
C GLN A 194 2.39 -5.09 -24.30
N GLY A 195 1.60 -4.58 -25.23
CA GLY A 195 0.33 -5.17 -25.65
C GLY A 195 -0.91 -4.57 -24.96
N MET A 196 -0.74 -3.66 -24.00
CA MET A 196 -1.85 -3.00 -23.33
C MET A 196 -2.70 -2.16 -24.29
N GLN A 197 -2.11 -1.62 -25.36
CA GLN A 197 -2.81 -0.88 -26.40
C GLN A 197 -3.94 -1.70 -27.09
N LYS A 198 -3.84 -3.03 -27.06
CA LYS A 198 -4.91 -3.93 -27.55
C LYS A 198 -6.12 -4.00 -26.59
N LEU A 199 -5.93 -3.66 -25.32
CA LEU A 199 -6.98 -3.63 -24.30
C LEU A 199 -7.53 -2.22 -24.09
N HIS A 200 -6.69 -1.21 -24.27
CA HIS A 200 -7.00 0.20 -24.05
C HIS A 200 -6.26 1.04 -25.08
N THR A 201 -7.00 1.61 -26.05
CA THR A 201 -6.43 2.30 -27.21
C THR A 201 -5.62 3.55 -26.84
N LYS A 202 -6.08 4.32 -25.83
CA LYS A 202 -5.39 5.52 -25.32
C LYS A 202 -4.25 5.16 -24.34
N THR A 203 -3.41 4.17 -24.70
CA THR A 203 -2.27 3.77 -23.86
C THR A 203 -0.96 4.19 -24.50
N VAL A 204 -0.12 4.88 -23.73
CA VAL A 204 1.23 5.28 -24.10
C VAL A 204 2.24 4.43 -23.36
N LEU A 205 3.11 3.78 -24.12
CA LEU A 205 4.17 2.91 -23.64
C LEU A 205 5.52 3.38 -24.17
N PRO A 206 6.63 3.14 -23.47
CA PRO A 206 7.95 3.46 -23.99
C PRO A 206 8.32 2.55 -25.17
N HIS A 207 8.98 3.12 -26.16
CA HIS A 207 9.59 2.37 -27.26
C HIS A 207 10.67 1.42 -26.72
N LYS A 208 10.57 0.16 -27.12
CA LYS A 208 11.50 -0.87 -26.67
C LYS A 208 12.62 -1.05 -27.71
N ARG A 209 13.86 -1.02 -27.26
CA ARG A 209 15.01 -1.36 -28.12
C ARG A 209 14.87 -2.80 -28.61
N ARG A 210 14.99 -3.00 -29.91
CA ARG A 210 15.08 -4.31 -30.55
C ARG A 210 16.55 -4.73 -30.66
N ARG A 211 16.80 -6.04 -30.76
CA ARG A 211 18.16 -6.56 -30.95
C ARG A 211 18.76 -5.97 -32.24
N LYS A 212 19.96 -5.39 -32.14
CA LYS A 212 20.69 -4.74 -33.24
C LYS A 212 20.05 -3.46 -33.83
N VAL A 213 18.90 -2.99 -33.33
CA VAL A 213 18.29 -1.74 -33.79
C VAL A 213 18.25 -0.75 -32.61
N PRO A 214 19.05 0.32 -32.64
CA PRO A 214 19.01 1.35 -31.61
C PRO A 214 17.71 2.16 -31.71
N LEU A 215 17.33 2.83 -30.62
CA LEU A 215 16.23 3.79 -30.64
C LEU A 215 16.65 5.04 -31.43
N THR A 216 15.68 5.58 -32.21
CA THR A 216 15.87 6.88 -32.91
C THR A 216 15.94 8.04 -31.88
N PRO A 217 16.47 9.20 -32.27
CA PRO A 217 16.46 10.40 -31.41
C PRO A 217 15.05 10.74 -30.90
N GLU A 218 14.03 10.70 -31.76
CA GLU A 218 12.64 10.99 -31.42
C GLU A 218 12.09 9.98 -30.40
N GLN A 219 12.38 8.70 -30.58
CA GLN A 219 12.00 7.64 -29.63
C GLN A 219 12.67 7.83 -28.27
N LYS A 220 13.91 8.29 -28.24
CA LYS A 220 14.61 8.61 -26.97
C LYS A 220 13.97 9.80 -26.28
N VAL A 221 13.63 10.86 -27.01
CA VAL A 221 12.91 12.04 -26.48
C VAL A 221 11.55 11.64 -25.92
N HIS A 222 10.76 10.87 -26.69
CA HIS A 222 9.48 10.33 -26.23
C HIS A 222 9.62 9.52 -24.93
N ASN A 223 10.58 8.58 -24.89
CA ASN A 223 10.81 7.75 -23.71
C ASN A 223 11.22 8.58 -22.49
N ARG A 224 12.02 9.63 -22.69
CA ARG A 224 12.43 10.54 -21.61
C ARG A 224 11.25 11.33 -21.06
N ALA A 225 10.41 11.87 -21.91
CA ALA A 225 9.20 12.60 -21.52
C ALA A 225 8.21 11.69 -20.77
N LEU A 226 8.02 10.45 -21.23
CA LEU A 226 7.19 9.46 -20.56
C LEU A 226 7.76 9.06 -19.19
N SER A 227 9.07 8.84 -19.10
CA SER A 227 9.76 8.53 -17.84
C SER A 227 9.59 9.65 -16.81
N ALA A 228 9.71 10.91 -17.23
CA ALA A 228 9.53 12.06 -16.35
C ALA A 228 8.12 12.11 -15.71
N LYS A 229 7.09 11.78 -16.47
CA LYS A 229 5.71 11.68 -15.95
C LYS A 229 5.56 10.49 -14.99
N ARG A 230 6.20 9.35 -15.29
CA ARG A 230 6.10 8.12 -14.49
C ARG A 230 6.90 8.13 -13.18
N ILE A 231 7.86 9.04 -13.02
CA ILE A 231 8.60 9.24 -11.75
C ILE A 231 7.65 9.41 -10.56
N LEU A 232 6.46 9.96 -10.80
CA LEU A 232 5.45 10.17 -9.78
C LEU A 232 4.99 8.86 -9.12
N VAL A 233 4.70 7.83 -9.91
CA VAL A 233 4.27 6.52 -9.35
C VAL A 233 5.41 5.84 -8.60
N GLU A 234 6.66 6.06 -9.01
CA GLU A 234 7.83 5.57 -8.27
C GLU A 234 7.94 6.28 -6.90
N HIS A 235 7.66 7.58 -6.84
CA HIS A 235 7.58 8.32 -5.59
C HIS A 235 6.46 7.79 -4.69
N VAL A 236 5.29 7.45 -5.25
CA VAL A 236 4.21 6.79 -4.50
C VAL A 236 4.72 5.50 -3.87
N PHE A 237 5.34 4.62 -4.63
CA PHE A 237 5.91 3.38 -4.09
C PHE A 237 6.98 3.63 -3.02
N ALA A 238 7.82 4.64 -3.20
CA ALA A 238 8.83 5.00 -2.20
C ALA A 238 8.16 5.43 -0.88
N GLN A 239 7.07 6.21 -0.95
CA GLN A 239 6.30 6.60 0.23
C GLN A 239 5.64 5.40 0.93
N LEU A 240 4.97 4.51 0.18
CA LEU A 240 4.36 3.30 0.74
C LEU A 240 5.42 2.39 1.41
N LYS A 241 6.60 2.25 0.81
CA LYS A 241 7.71 1.43 1.34
C LYS A 241 8.45 2.06 2.52
N LYS A 242 8.17 3.31 2.87
CA LYS A 242 8.60 3.87 4.16
C LYS A 242 8.02 3.08 5.34
N PHE A 243 6.85 2.49 5.18
CA PHE A 243 6.36 1.47 6.09
C PHE A 243 7.13 0.17 5.85
N LYS A 244 8.02 -0.18 6.77
CA LYS A 244 8.93 -1.32 6.62
C LYS A 244 8.22 -2.65 6.42
N ILE A 245 6.96 -2.78 6.84
CA ILE A 245 6.13 -3.96 6.55
C ILE A 245 5.95 -4.20 5.05
N LEU A 246 6.01 -3.14 4.21
CA LEU A 246 6.01 -3.22 2.74
C LEU A 246 7.40 -3.06 2.14
N GLY A 247 8.32 -2.41 2.84
CA GLY A 247 9.69 -2.13 2.38
C GLY A 247 10.70 -3.22 2.68
N SER A 248 10.41 -4.09 3.65
CA SER A 248 11.29 -5.20 4.09
C SER A 248 10.72 -6.56 3.67
N THR A 249 11.47 -7.64 3.92
CA THR A 249 10.98 -9.01 3.69
C THR A 249 9.78 -9.30 4.59
N TYR A 250 8.63 -9.54 3.96
CA TYR A 250 7.37 -9.79 4.66
C TYR A 250 7.38 -11.16 5.35
N ARG A 251 7.24 -11.18 6.68
CA ARG A 251 7.38 -12.36 7.54
C ARG A 251 6.07 -13.02 7.94
N ASN A 252 4.94 -12.31 7.78
CA ASN A 252 3.62 -12.79 8.18
C ASN A 252 2.95 -13.66 7.10
N PHE A 253 1.76 -14.18 7.40
CA PHE A 253 0.95 -14.90 6.42
C PHE A 253 0.61 -14.03 5.21
N ARG A 254 0.96 -14.51 4.01
CA ARG A 254 0.82 -13.77 2.73
C ARG A 254 -0.58 -13.26 2.44
N LYS A 255 -1.63 -13.97 2.89
CA LYS A 255 -3.03 -13.55 2.73
C LYS A 255 -3.35 -12.20 3.40
N LYS A 256 -2.61 -11.83 4.45
CA LYS A 256 -2.73 -10.54 5.14
C LYS A 256 -2.04 -9.38 4.39
N LEU A 257 -1.12 -9.69 3.48
CA LEU A 257 -0.33 -8.66 2.78
C LEU A 257 -1.20 -7.72 1.96
N HIS A 258 -2.21 -8.25 1.26
CA HIS A 258 -3.14 -7.43 0.48
C HIS A 258 -3.93 -6.44 1.36
N LEU A 259 -4.44 -6.90 2.50
CA LEU A 259 -5.14 -6.06 3.48
C LEU A 259 -4.24 -4.89 3.93
N ARG A 260 -3.01 -5.19 4.33
CA ARG A 260 -2.04 -4.21 4.83
C ARG A 260 -1.59 -3.23 3.76
N PHE A 261 -1.42 -3.73 2.53
CA PHE A 261 -1.11 -2.87 1.39
C PHE A 261 -2.25 -1.85 1.15
N ASN A 262 -3.52 -2.30 1.21
CA ASN A 262 -4.68 -1.41 1.07
C ASN A 262 -4.79 -0.39 2.21
N ILE A 263 -4.59 -0.79 3.47
CA ILE A 263 -4.60 0.12 4.61
C ILE A 263 -3.55 1.22 4.44
N ILE A 264 -2.30 0.84 4.13
CA ILE A 264 -1.19 1.80 3.98
C ILE A 264 -1.44 2.73 2.78
N SER A 265 -2.01 2.21 1.70
CA SER A 265 -2.39 3.04 0.54
C SER A 265 -3.53 4.00 0.85
N GLY A 266 -4.51 3.57 1.65
CA GLY A 266 -5.58 4.45 2.15
C GLY A 266 -5.03 5.55 3.05
N ILE A 267 -4.13 5.21 3.99
CA ILE A 267 -3.41 6.19 4.82
C ILE A 267 -2.63 7.19 3.93
N TYR A 268 -1.93 6.68 2.91
CA TYR A 268 -1.23 7.55 1.96
C TYR A 268 -2.18 8.54 1.28
N ASN A 269 -3.39 8.14 0.95
CA ASN A 269 -4.37 8.98 0.26
C ASN A 269 -4.97 10.09 1.14
N LEU A 270 -4.91 10.00 2.47
CA LEU A 270 -5.43 11.05 3.37
C LEU A 270 -4.81 12.43 3.10
N ARG A 271 -3.61 12.48 2.54
CA ARG A 271 -2.96 13.75 2.16
C ARG A 271 -3.63 14.48 0.99
N PHE A 272 -4.57 13.85 0.30
CA PHE A 272 -5.31 14.42 -0.84
C PHE A 272 -6.77 14.75 -0.47
N GLU A 273 -7.13 14.57 0.79
CA GLU A 273 -8.40 14.95 1.39
C GLU A 273 -8.27 16.27 2.15
#